data_a2c7e92e7578470e022149fe3e84b491
#
_entry.id   a2c7e92e7578470e022149fe3e84b491
#
_cell.length_a   1.000
_cell.length_b   1.000
_cell.length_c   1.000
_cell.angle_alpha   90.00
_cell.angle_beta   90.00
_cell.angle_gamma   90.00
#
_symmetry.space_group_name_H-M   'P 1'
#
loop_
_entity.id
_entity.type
_entity.pdbx_description
1 polymer ?
#
loop_
_entity_poly.entity_id
_entity_poly.type
_entity_poly.pdbx_seq_one_letter_code
_entity_poly.pdbx_strand_id
1 'polypeptide(L)'
;MKLLALRLDAHDSNITYYDGEHLRYKSFERDFQVKHFGFEGVYGWTRILDEWNILPWFVDAIAIVLDGYVHNEIQYNPQKLTEVIEIPVFRDLGFRCPIHRVDHHYAHSLSFWPMGVQPTINFVFDGFGDDWMYRSVWRGDKLIDSCKSNGQMIHYSSSLGFILSRMGMVLKMDGNYLDHAGKVMALKAYGDYNADVIPVDDIDDLNKLWDFPVIESHLQDDQYIMDYISTAHRYTEQTYLKHFRKHIKPDDIVGYSGGIAQNTIINKVLKDSIPNLVIPPHANDQGLSLGAIEYLRKEYNLMKLPKEGFPFMQDDETVPRPSTKTIKDTAELLAQGKIVGWYQGHGEIGPRALGNRSILMNPFDPQGKDWINNKVKHREPYRPFGASVLEEKVSRYFYWNGPSPYMLYVTDVLEPESFPPITHADGTCRINTVSEEQEDYYMLLQEYEKLTGVPILLNTSLNNGGKPIAGRVCDALELYYTTDLDVLVHGDTTKIKTS
;
A
#
# COMPACT_ATOMS: atom_id res chain seq x y z
N MET A 1 -16.62 7.10 24.41
CA MET A 1 -15.78 5.91 24.70
C MET A 1 -14.42 6.14 24.08
N LYS A 2 -13.36 5.68 24.77
CA LYS A 2 -11.99 5.68 24.26
C LYS A 2 -11.64 4.27 23.81
N LEU A 3 -11.20 4.14 22.56
CA LEU A 3 -10.97 2.87 21.90
C LEU A 3 -9.52 2.74 21.47
N LEU A 4 -8.94 1.56 21.63
CA LEU A 4 -7.59 1.24 21.19
C LEU A 4 -7.64 0.02 20.26
N ALA A 5 -7.04 0.13 19.09
CA ALA A 5 -6.93 -1.01 18.16
C ALA A 5 -5.47 -1.22 17.75
N LEU A 6 -5.06 -2.48 17.73
CA LEU A 6 -3.68 -2.90 17.54
C LEU A 6 -3.59 -4.00 16.49
N ARG A 7 -2.64 -3.88 15.59
CA ARG A 7 -2.07 -4.98 14.83
C ARG A 7 -0.67 -5.24 15.39
N LEU A 8 -0.50 -6.34 16.09
CA LEU A 8 0.78 -6.75 16.67
C LEU A 8 1.17 -8.09 16.08
N ASP A 9 2.20 -8.09 15.25
CA ASP A 9 2.68 -9.28 14.57
C ASP A 9 4.13 -9.13 14.08
N ALA A 10 4.65 -10.18 13.43
CA ALA A 10 6.00 -10.23 12.86
C ALA A 10 6.24 -9.20 11.75
N HIS A 11 5.19 -8.63 11.15
CA HIS A 11 5.30 -7.58 10.12
C HIS A 11 4.14 -6.59 10.16
N ASP A 12 4.38 -5.40 9.59
CA ASP A 12 3.38 -4.34 9.37
C ASP A 12 2.56 -3.95 10.60
N SER A 13 3.17 -4.00 11.81
CA SER A 13 2.51 -3.58 13.05
C SER A 13 2.02 -2.13 12.99
N ASN A 14 0.80 -1.91 13.45
CA ASN A 14 0.17 -0.58 13.45
C ASN A 14 -0.85 -0.44 14.60
N ILE A 15 -1.19 0.81 14.90
CA ILE A 15 -2.05 1.18 16.01
C ILE A 15 -3.00 2.29 15.63
N THR A 16 -4.23 2.20 16.11
CA THR A 16 -5.25 3.25 16.01
C THR A 16 -5.84 3.52 17.39
N TYR A 17 -5.95 4.79 17.76
CA TYR A 17 -6.55 5.22 19.02
C TYR A 17 -7.60 6.29 18.78
N TYR A 18 -8.77 6.12 19.39
CA TYR A 18 -9.85 7.08 19.41
C TYR A 18 -10.09 7.52 20.85
N ASP A 19 -9.91 8.80 21.17
CA ASP A 19 -10.05 9.35 22.53
C ASP A 19 -11.48 9.76 22.91
N GLY A 20 -12.43 9.59 22.00
CA GLY A 20 -13.82 10.03 22.10
C GLY A 20 -14.17 11.19 21.19
N GLU A 21 -13.17 11.89 20.64
CA GLU A 21 -13.30 13.04 19.75
C GLU A 21 -12.35 12.93 18.55
N HIS A 22 -11.07 12.65 18.79
CA HIS A 22 -10.01 12.59 17.77
C HIS A 22 -9.53 11.17 17.55
N LEU A 23 -9.10 10.90 16.33
CA LEU A 23 -8.51 9.63 15.94
C LEU A 23 -7.04 9.82 15.58
N ARG A 24 -6.18 8.93 16.07
CA ARG A 24 -4.75 8.86 15.74
C ARG A 24 -4.43 7.50 15.19
N TYR A 25 -3.61 7.45 14.15
CA TYR A 25 -3.13 6.23 13.51
C TYR A 25 -1.62 6.28 13.32
N LYS A 26 -0.93 5.18 13.58
CA LYS A 26 0.52 5.05 13.35
C LYS A 26 0.88 3.68 12.79
N SER A 27 1.64 3.66 11.69
CA SER A 27 2.37 2.50 11.22
C SER A 27 3.78 2.53 11.80
N PHE A 28 4.18 1.45 12.47
CA PHE A 28 5.45 1.40 13.18
C PHE A 28 6.67 1.27 12.25
N GLU A 29 6.49 0.79 11.02
CA GLU A 29 7.60 0.76 10.06
C GLU A 29 8.20 2.15 9.80
N ARG A 30 7.34 3.19 9.73
CA ARG A 30 7.79 4.58 9.54
C ARG A 30 8.45 5.15 10.79
N ASP A 31 8.00 4.73 11.92
CA ASP A 31 8.50 5.18 13.21
C ASP A 31 9.88 4.62 13.54
N PHE A 32 10.09 3.33 13.24
CA PHE A 32 11.38 2.66 13.42
C PHE A 32 12.30 2.73 12.18
N GLN A 33 11.83 3.24 11.06
CA GLN A 33 12.54 3.25 9.78
C GLN A 33 13.02 1.85 9.33
N VAL A 34 12.21 0.84 9.65
CA VAL A 34 12.40 -0.56 9.26
C VAL A 34 11.17 -1.02 8.48
N LYS A 35 11.37 -1.35 7.21
CA LYS A 35 10.29 -1.78 6.34
C LYS A 35 9.68 -3.09 6.80
N HIS A 36 8.34 -3.19 6.73
CA HIS A 36 7.58 -4.31 7.29
C HIS A 36 7.86 -4.55 8.77
N PHE A 37 8.10 -3.49 9.54
CA PHE A 37 8.38 -3.63 10.97
C PHE A 37 7.22 -4.31 11.70
N GLY A 38 7.57 -5.31 12.52
CA GLY A 38 6.65 -6.00 13.42
C GLY A 38 7.22 -6.15 14.82
N PHE A 39 6.36 -6.32 15.80
CA PHE A 39 6.77 -6.62 17.16
C PHE A 39 6.77 -8.13 17.41
N GLU A 40 7.91 -8.68 17.81
CA GLU A 40 8.02 -10.09 18.22
C GLU A 40 7.29 -10.41 19.52
N GLY A 41 6.62 -9.44 20.13
CA GLY A 41 5.88 -9.59 21.38
C GLY A 41 4.95 -8.41 21.67
N VAL A 42 4.16 -8.56 22.71
CA VAL A 42 3.11 -7.60 23.07
C VAL A 42 3.58 -6.39 23.88
N TYR A 43 4.87 -6.18 24.04
CA TYR A 43 5.42 -5.08 24.87
C TYR A 43 5.98 -3.90 24.09
N GLY A 44 6.56 -4.13 22.92
CA GLY A 44 7.37 -3.12 22.21
C GLY A 44 6.60 -1.86 21.78
N TRP A 45 5.28 -1.95 21.66
CA TRP A 45 4.42 -0.83 21.27
C TRP A 45 4.10 0.14 22.42
N THR A 46 4.35 -0.25 23.68
CA THR A 46 3.82 0.46 24.89
C THR A 46 4.33 1.88 25.05
N ARG A 47 5.46 2.24 24.43
CA ARG A 47 5.93 3.65 24.41
C ARG A 47 4.91 4.64 23.85
N ILE A 48 3.98 4.16 22.99
CA ILE A 48 2.90 4.98 22.43
C ILE A 48 1.93 5.45 23.52
N LEU A 49 1.79 4.72 24.63
CA LEU A 49 0.96 5.13 25.75
C LEU A 49 1.43 6.49 26.30
N ASP A 50 2.74 6.65 26.47
CA ASP A 50 3.33 7.91 26.93
C ASP A 50 3.28 8.97 25.82
N GLU A 51 3.66 8.61 24.60
CA GLU A 51 3.69 9.53 23.45
C GLU A 51 2.30 10.14 23.16
N TRP A 52 1.25 9.33 23.27
CA TRP A 52 -0.12 9.76 23.02
C TRP A 52 -0.90 10.15 24.27
N ASN A 53 -0.26 10.13 25.46
CA ASN A 53 -0.89 10.36 26.75
C ASN A 53 -2.10 9.43 26.98
N ILE A 54 -1.98 8.16 26.60
CA ILE A 54 -3.01 7.16 26.84
C ILE A 54 -2.85 6.62 28.25
N LEU A 55 -3.86 6.87 29.07
CA LEU A 55 -3.94 6.29 30.41
C LEU A 55 -4.72 4.98 30.34
N PRO A 56 -4.06 3.81 30.53
CA PRO A 56 -4.67 2.50 30.30
C PRO A 56 -6.02 2.29 30.99
N TRP A 57 -6.17 2.80 32.20
CA TRP A 57 -7.42 2.67 32.99
C TRP A 57 -8.59 3.52 32.47
N PHE A 58 -8.38 4.41 31.50
CA PHE A 58 -9.43 5.19 30.83
C PHE A 58 -9.77 4.66 29.44
N VAL A 59 -9.12 3.61 28.97
CA VAL A 59 -9.50 2.94 27.72
C VAL A 59 -10.70 2.05 28.00
N ASP A 60 -11.76 2.20 27.21
CA ASP A 60 -13.02 1.50 27.41
C ASP A 60 -13.09 0.13 26.71
N ALA A 61 -12.37 -0.04 25.60
CA ALA A 61 -12.25 -1.29 24.90
C ALA A 61 -11.00 -1.34 24.02
N ILE A 62 -10.46 -2.55 23.84
CA ILE A 62 -9.32 -2.83 22.97
C ILE A 62 -9.74 -3.83 21.92
N ALA A 63 -9.33 -3.61 20.65
CA ALA A 63 -9.35 -4.64 19.62
C ALA A 63 -7.92 -4.97 19.20
N ILE A 64 -7.66 -6.25 18.95
CA ILE A 64 -6.34 -6.71 18.54
C ILE A 64 -6.46 -7.71 17.39
N VAL A 65 -5.64 -7.51 16.36
CA VAL A 65 -5.43 -8.47 15.27
C VAL A 65 -4.08 -9.12 15.49
N LEU A 66 -4.07 -10.45 15.60
CA LEU A 66 -2.90 -11.27 15.88
C LEU A 66 -2.87 -12.43 14.90
N ASP A 67 -1.69 -12.77 14.37
CA ASP A 67 -1.50 -14.02 13.66
C ASP A 67 -0.98 -15.09 14.64
N GLY A 68 -1.59 -16.26 14.61
CA GLY A 68 -1.40 -17.32 15.61
C GLY A 68 0.01 -17.90 15.74
N TYR A 69 0.94 -17.47 14.88
CA TYR A 69 2.34 -17.94 14.90
C TYR A 69 3.24 -17.19 15.86
N VAL A 70 2.95 -15.93 16.13
CA VAL A 70 3.85 -15.04 16.88
C VAL A 70 3.55 -15.02 18.37
N HIS A 71 2.33 -15.45 18.75
CA HIS A 71 1.84 -15.29 20.11
C HIS A 71 1.33 -16.61 20.73
N ASN A 72 2.19 -17.63 20.76
CA ASN A 72 1.88 -18.95 21.35
C ASN A 72 1.37 -18.88 22.80
N GLU A 73 1.58 -17.76 23.49
CA GLU A 73 1.12 -17.54 24.86
C GLU A 73 -0.33 -17.04 24.95
N ILE A 74 -0.92 -16.57 23.82
CA ILE A 74 -2.28 -16.04 23.76
C ILE A 74 -3.20 -17.13 23.25
N GLN A 75 -4.10 -17.58 24.12
CA GLN A 75 -5.08 -18.59 23.75
C GLN A 75 -6.32 -17.95 23.13
N TYR A 76 -6.61 -18.27 21.90
CA TYR A 76 -7.84 -17.88 21.20
C TYR A 76 -8.25 -18.96 20.19
N ASN A 77 -9.49 -18.87 19.71
CA ASN A 77 -10.00 -19.76 18.66
C ASN A 77 -9.88 -19.09 17.28
N PRO A 78 -8.95 -19.53 16.41
CA PRO A 78 -8.76 -18.92 15.10
C PRO A 78 -9.95 -19.09 14.13
N GLN A 79 -10.91 -19.94 14.46
CA GLN A 79 -12.13 -20.15 13.67
C GLN A 79 -13.24 -19.15 14.02
N LYS A 80 -13.12 -18.40 15.11
CA LYS A 80 -14.06 -17.34 15.46
C LYS A 80 -13.65 -16.04 14.78
N LEU A 81 -14.61 -15.29 14.30
CA LEU A 81 -14.35 -13.96 13.72
C LEU A 81 -13.95 -12.94 14.79
N THR A 82 -14.54 -13.05 15.96
CA THR A 82 -14.23 -12.20 17.12
C THR A 82 -14.36 -13.00 18.40
N GLU A 83 -13.53 -12.67 19.38
CA GLU A 83 -13.54 -13.31 20.70
C GLU A 83 -12.99 -12.34 21.75
N VAL A 84 -13.62 -12.29 22.92
CA VAL A 84 -13.03 -11.60 24.07
C VAL A 84 -11.99 -12.52 24.68
N ILE A 85 -10.76 -12.02 24.77
CA ILE A 85 -9.60 -12.78 25.23
C ILE A 85 -8.93 -12.11 26.43
N GLU A 86 -8.14 -12.89 27.16
CA GLU A 86 -7.30 -12.37 28.25
C GLU A 86 -5.85 -12.32 27.78
N ILE A 87 -5.23 -11.16 27.95
CA ILE A 87 -3.79 -10.97 27.70
C ILE A 87 -3.19 -10.40 28.98
N PRO A 88 -2.47 -11.20 29.79
CA PRO A 88 -1.99 -10.79 31.11
C PRO A 88 -1.22 -9.49 31.11
N VAL A 89 -0.34 -9.26 30.14
CA VAL A 89 0.48 -8.04 30.04
C VAL A 89 -0.37 -6.76 29.93
N PHE A 90 -1.54 -6.78 29.33
CA PHE A 90 -2.42 -5.61 29.27
C PHE A 90 -2.97 -5.27 30.66
N ARG A 91 -3.22 -6.26 31.50
CA ARG A 91 -3.59 -6.04 32.89
C ARG A 91 -2.46 -5.45 33.71
N ASP A 92 -1.21 -5.91 33.48
CA ASP A 92 -0.02 -5.38 34.14
C ASP A 92 0.24 -3.91 33.74
N LEU A 93 -0.06 -3.56 32.49
CA LEU A 93 -0.03 -2.17 32.00
C LEU A 93 -1.15 -1.28 32.55
N GLY A 94 -2.12 -1.86 33.25
CA GLY A 94 -3.22 -1.12 33.89
C GLY A 94 -4.53 -1.08 33.13
N PHE A 95 -4.65 -1.75 31.97
CA PHE A 95 -5.93 -1.87 31.28
C PHE A 95 -6.94 -2.70 32.08
N ARG A 96 -8.20 -2.27 32.11
CA ARG A 96 -9.29 -2.96 32.85
C ARG A 96 -10.50 -3.24 31.96
N CYS A 97 -10.39 -2.93 30.68
CA CYS A 97 -11.43 -3.08 29.68
C CYS A 97 -11.36 -4.46 28.99
N PRO A 98 -12.43 -4.88 28.27
CA PRO A 98 -12.41 -6.05 27.41
C PRO A 98 -11.39 -5.90 26.29
N ILE A 99 -10.74 -7.02 25.94
CA ILE A 99 -9.84 -7.12 24.80
C ILE A 99 -10.50 -8.06 23.79
N HIS A 100 -10.87 -7.52 22.63
CA HIS A 100 -11.49 -8.24 21.54
C HIS A 100 -10.41 -8.66 20.53
N ARG A 101 -10.21 -9.94 20.36
CA ARG A 101 -9.48 -10.45 19.21
C ARG A 101 -10.41 -10.36 17.99
N VAL A 102 -9.89 -9.82 16.89
CA VAL A 102 -10.60 -9.67 15.61
C VAL A 102 -9.87 -10.47 14.54
N ASP A 103 -10.60 -11.26 13.76
CA ASP A 103 -10.05 -12.04 12.65
C ASP A 103 -9.39 -11.11 11.62
N HIS A 104 -8.25 -11.54 11.09
CA HIS A 104 -7.42 -10.79 10.14
C HIS A 104 -8.21 -10.36 8.90
N HIS A 105 -8.88 -11.29 8.22
CA HIS A 105 -9.66 -11.00 7.03
C HIS A 105 -10.91 -10.18 7.33
N TYR A 106 -11.51 -10.39 8.51
CA TYR A 106 -12.63 -9.56 8.94
C TYR A 106 -12.19 -8.12 9.19
N ALA A 107 -11.03 -7.90 9.83
CA ALA A 107 -10.46 -6.56 9.99
C ALA A 107 -10.21 -5.88 8.63
N HIS A 108 -9.62 -6.58 7.66
CA HIS A 108 -9.49 -6.06 6.29
C HIS A 108 -10.84 -5.64 5.69
N SER A 109 -11.89 -6.44 5.89
CA SER A 109 -13.22 -6.15 5.34
C SER A 109 -13.88 -4.91 5.94
N LEU A 110 -13.44 -4.51 7.15
CA LEU A 110 -13.94 -3.34 7.87
C LEU A 110 -13.11 -2.07 7.64
N SER A 111 -11.93 -2.16 7.01
CA SER A 111 -10.97 -1.05 6.91
C SER A 111 -11.35 0.08 5.95
N PHE A 112 -12.47 0.02 5.26
CA PHE A 112 -12.90 1.00 4.24
C PHE A 112 -13.49 2.30 4.81
N TRP A 113 -13.87 2.33 6.08
CA TRP A 113 -14.59 3.46 6.67
C TRP A 113 -13.90 4.83 6.50
N PRO A 114 -12.54 4.96 6.53
CA PRO A 114 -11.91 6.27 6.39
C PRO A 114 -12.14 6.90 5.00
N MET A 115 -12.39 6.08 3.99
CA MET A 115 -12.74 6.57 2.65
C MET A 115 -14.14 7.18 2.59
N GLY A 116 -14.96 7.04 3.65
CA GLY A 116 -16.36 7.47 3.67
C GLY A 116 -17.28 6.62 2.79
N VAL A 117 -16.79 5.50 2.28
CA VAL A 117 -17.54 4.53 1.47
C VAL A 117 -17.70 3.25 2.27
N GLN A 118 -18.90 2.68 2.25
CA GLN A 118 -19.18 1.38 2.85
C GLN A 118 -19.48 0.39 1.73
N PRO A 119 -18.55 -0.48 1.36
CA PRO A 119 -18.82 -1.52 0.36
C PRO A 119 -19.95 -2.46 0.80
N THR A 120 -20.76 -2.90 -0.17
CA THR A 120 -21.84 -3.87 0.08
C THR A 120 -21.32 -5.31 0.00
N ILE A 121 -20.23 -5.50 -0.75
CA ILE A 121 -19.48 -6.74 -0.84
C ILE A 121 -17.98 -6.43 -0.76
N ASN A 122 -17.25 -7.18 0.04
CA ASN A 122 -15.80 -7.04 0.22
C ASN A 122 -15.09 -8.32 -0.18
N PHE A 123 -14.05 -8.18 -0.99
CA PHE A 123 -13.08 -9.22 -1.31
C PHE A 123 -11.80 -8.94 -0.55
N VAL A 124 -11.32 -9.93 0.21
CA VAL A 124 -10.05 -9.85 0.93
C VAL A 124 -9.14 -10.93 0.39
N PHE A 125 -8.05 -10.54 -0.28
CA PHE A 125 -7.06 -11.45 -0.84
C PHE A 125 -5.70 -11.07 -0.28
N ASP A 126 -5.13 -12.00 0.47
CA ASP A 126 -3.90 -11.76 1.20
C ASP A 126 -2.87 -12.88 1.05
N GLY A 127 -1.72 -12.73 1.68
CA GLY A 127 -0.76 -13.78 1.92
C GLY A 127 -1.42 -14.90 2.70
N PHE A 128 -1.63 -14.66 3.98
CA PHE A 128 -2.46 -15.47 4.87
C PHE A 128 -3.02 -14.60 5.99
N GLY A 129 -4.13 -15.05 6.56
CA GLY A 129 -4.68 -14.59 7.82
C GLY A 129 -4.93 -15.77 8.75
N ASP A 130 -5.83 -15.60 9.69
CA ASP A 130 -6.22 -16.62 10.63
C ASP A 130 -6.65 -17.93 9.94
N ASP A 131 -6.31 -19.06 10.58
CA ASP A 131 -6.64 -20.40 10.10
C ASP A 131 -6.21 -20.63 8.63
N TRP A 132 -5.06 -20.03 8.22
CA TRP A 132 -4.49 -20.12 6.88
C TRP A 132 -5.39 -19.63 5.75
N MET A 133 -6.32 -18.75 6.08
CA MET A 133 -7.19 -18.11 5.10
C MET A 133 -6.37 -17.15 4.23
N TYR A 134 -6.38 -17.33 2.91
CA TYR A 134 -5.72 -16.43 1.96
C TYR A 134 -6.72 -15.66 1.09
N ARG A 135 -7.98 -16.05 1.10
CA ARG A 135 -9.04 -15.40 0.35
C ARG A 135 -10.37 -15.49 1.09
N SER A 136 -11.09 -14.40 1.18
CA SER A 136 -12.45 -14.37 1.73
C SER A 136 -13.33 -13.36 1.01
N VAL A 137 -14.65 -13.60 1.02
CA VAL A 137 -15.67 -12.70 0.46
C VAL A 137 -16.71 -12.43 1.53
N TRP A 138 -16.99 -11.16 1.76
CA TRP A 138 -17.88 -10.69 2.81
C TRP A 138 -19.04 -9.90 2.22
N ARG A 139 -20.26 -10.10 2.72
CA ARG A 139 -21.39 -9.26 2.45
C ARG A 139 -21.91 -8.64 3.75
N GLY A 140 -21.64 -7.37 3.95
CA GLY A 140 -21.69 -6.76 5.27
C GLY A 140 -20.72 -7.50 6.22
N ASP A 141 -21.23 -7.94 7.39
CA ASP A 141 -20.43 -8.68 8.39
C ASP A 141 -20.48 -10.20 8.20
N LYS A 142 -21.08 -10.68 7.11
CA LYS A 142 -21.24 -12.12 6.85
C LYS A 142 -20.18 -12.61 5.87
N LEU A 143 -19.38 -13.58 6.31
CA LEU A 143 -18.51 -14.37 5.43
C LEU A 143 -19.38 -15.24 4.51
N ILE A 144 -19.25 -15.09 3.18
CA ILE A 144 -20.04 -15.82 2.18
C ILE A 144 -19.23 -16.82 1.35
N ASP A 145 -17.92 -16.61 1.25
CA ASP A 145 -16.99 -17.53 0.60
C ASP A 145 -15.60 -17.39 1.22
N SER A 146 -14.83 -18.46 1.29
CA SER A 146 -13.44 -18.40 1.75
C SER A 146 -12.61 -19.57 1.19
N CYS A 147 -11.30 -19.34 1.07
CA CYS A 147 -10.34 -20.37 0.76
C CYS A 147 -9.21 -20.37 1.78
N LYS A 148 -8.83 -21.56 2.21
CA LYS A 148 -7.78 -21.81 3.20
C LYS A 148 -6.72 -22.72 2.62
N SER A 149 -5.47 -22.54 3.02
CA SER A 149 -4.40 -23.47 2.74
C SER A 149 -4.46 -24.65 3.71
N ASN A 150 -3.94 -25.81 3.29
CA ASN A 150 -3.93 -27.04 4.12
C ASN A 150 -2.88 -27.02 5.24
N GLY A 151 -2.43 -25.87 5.71
CA GLY A 151 -1.42 -25.75 6.76
C GLY A 151 0.01 -26.09 6.30
N GLN A 152 0.22 -26.40 5.04
CA GLN A 152 1.55 -26.63 4.47
C GLN A 152 2.14 -25.29 4.05
N MET A 153 3.11 -24.80 4.83
CA MET A 153 3.80 -23.54 4.56
C MET A 153 4.48 -23.50 3.19
N ILE A 154 4.39 -22.36 2.53
CA ILE A 154 5.25 -21.82 1.44
C ILE A 154 5.29 -22.65 0.15
N HIS A 155 5.36 -23.98 0.17
CA HIS A 155 5.63 -24.78 -1.04
C HIS A 155 4.38 -25.13 -1.87
N TYR A 156 3.17 -25.02 -1.31
CA TYR A 156 1.92 -25.45 -1.94
C TYR A 156 0.75 -24.49 -1.69
N SER A 157 1.05 -23.21 -1.48
CA SER A 157 0.01 -22.21 -1.24
C SER A 157 -0.60 -21.71 -2.53
N SER A 158 -1.93 -21.72 -2.61
CA SER A 158 -2.68 -21.06 -3.69
C SER A 158 -2.81 -19.54 -3.47
N SER A 159 -2.11 -18.98 -2.49
CA SER A 159 -2.03 -17.53 -2.28
C SER A 159 -1.09 -16.88 -3.29
N LEU A 160 -1.60 -15.94 -4.09
CA LEU A 160 -0.78 -15.21 -5.05
C LEU A 160 0.35 -14.42 -4.39
N GLY A 161 0.14 -13.88 -3.18
CA GLY A 161 1.17 -13.16 -2.43
C GLY A 161 2.40 -14.03 -2.18
N PHE A 162 2.18 -15.26 -1.69
CA PHE A 162 3.25 -16.23 -1.48
C PHE A 162 3.86 -16.75 -2.77
N ILE A 163 3.05 -17.00 -3.79
CA ILE A 163 3.53 -17.40 -5.12
C ILE A 163 4.51 -16.36 -5.67
N LEU A 164 4.12 -15.08 -5.67
CA LEU A 164 4.99 -14.00 -6.18
C LEU A 164 6.22 -13.79 -5.29
N SER A 165 6.09 -13.91 -3.98
CA SER A 165 7.24 -13.84 -3.06
C SER A 165 8.21 -15.00 -3.28
N ARG A 166 7.70 -16.22 -3.47
CA ARG A 166 8.52 -17.40 -3.82
C ARG A 166 9.21 -17.22 -5.17
N MET A 167 8.51 -16.67 -6.17
CA MET A 167 9.12 -16.36 -7.48
C MET A 167 10.32 -15.42 -7.30
N GLY A 168 10.21 -14.38 -6.48
CA GLY A 168 11.34 -13.51 -6.18
C GLY A 168 12.50 -14.24 -5.50
N MET A 169 12.24 -15.20 -4.61
CA MET A 169 13.30 -16.04 -4.03
C MET A 169 13.98 -16.93 -5.07
N VAL A 170 13.22 -17.56 -5.96
CA VAL A 170 13.74 -18.40 -7.05
C VAL A 170 14.61 -17.57 -8.00
N LEU A 171 14.21 -16.34 -8.29
CA LEU A 171 14.98 -15.38 -9.09
C LEU A 171 16.13 -14.73 -8.30
N LYS A 172 16.33 -15.10 -7.03
CA LYS A 172 17.38 -14.55 -6.15
C LYS A 172 17.35 -13.02 -6.03
N MET A 173 16.15 -12.46 -5.96
CA MET A 173 15.97 -11.01 -5.77
C MET A 173 16.47 -10.58 -4.39
N ASP A 174 17.15 -9.44 -4.32
CA ASP A 174 17.61 -8.86 -3.06
C ASP A 174 16.46 -8.38 -2.18
N GLY A 175 16.72 -8.24 -0.88
CA GLY A 175 15.84 -7.61 0.10
C GLY A 175 14.86 -8.58 0.78
N ASN A 176 13.86 -8.01 1.46
CA ASN A 176 12.88 -8.79 2.20
C ASN A 176 11.94 -9.54 1.24
N TYR A 177 11.59 -10.79 1.56
CA TYR A 177 10.71 -11.61 0.74
C TYR A 177 9.31 -10.99 0.55
N LEU A 178 8.83 -10.16 1.50
CA LEU A 178 7.58 -9.41 1.37
C LEU A 178 7.61 -8.36 0.26
N ASP A 179 8.80 -7.88 -0.12
CA ASP A 179 8.99 -6.96 -1.24
C ASP A 179 8.98 -7.65 -2.60
N HIS A 180 9.24 -8.95 -2.65
CA HIS A 180 9.43 -9.69 -3.88
C HIS A 180 8.19 -9.67 -4.76
N ALA A 181 6.98 -9.76 -4.19
CA ALA A 181 5.73 -9.72 -4.97
C ALA A 181 5.64 -8.46 -5.85
N GLY A 182 6.00 -7.29 -5.31
CA GLY A 182 6.03 -6.05 -6.06
C GLY A 182 7.13 -5.98 -7.12
N LYS A 183 8.27 -6.65 -6.89
CA LYS A 183 9.37 -6.73 -7.86
C LYS A 183 9.02 -7.65 -9.02
N VAL A 184 8.45 -8.83 -8.73
CA VAL A 184 7.99 -9.79 -9.75
C VAL A 184 6.86 -9.18 -10.60
N MET A 185 5.91 -8.48 -9.98
CA MET A 185 4.87 -7.74 -10.72
C MET A 185 5.48 -6.76 -11.74
N ALA A 186 6.59 -6.09 -11.40
CA ALA A 186 7.24 -5.16 -12.33
C ALA A 186 7.90 -5.85 -13.53
N LEU A 187 8.35 -7.10 -13.37
CA LEU A 187 8.95 -7.88 -14.45
C LEU A 187 7.96 -8.27 -15.55
N LYS A 188 6.65 -8.31 -15.25
CA LYS A 188 5.61 -8.58 -16.23
C LYS A 188 5.72 -7.68 -17.48
N ALA A 189 6.15 -6.43 -17.30
CA ALA A 189 6.28 -5.46 -18.39
C ALA A 189 7.42 -5.77 -19.38
N TYR A 190 8.27 -6.77 -19.12
CA TYR A 190 9.42 -7.14 -19.93
C TYR A 190 9.22 -8.44 -20.71
N GLY A 191 8.11 -9.16 -20.49
CA GLY A 191 7.78 -10.39 -21.20
C GLY A 191 6.52 -10.25 -22.04
N ASP A 192 6.44 -11.04 -23.10
CA ASP A 192 5.27 -11.15 -23.96
C ASP A 192 4.33 -12.26 -23.49
N TYR A 193 3.04 -12.14 -23.83
CA TYR A 193 2.11 -13.25 -23.66
C TYR A 193 2.45 -14.37 -24.63
N ASN A 194 2.77 -15.54 -24.10
CA ASN A 194 3.07 -16.73 -24.87
C ASN A 194 2.40 -17.97 -24.25
N ALA A 195 1.32 -18.45 -24.85
CA ALA A 195 0.57 -19.59 -24.34
C ALA A 195 1.38 -20.89 -24.30
N ASP A 196 2.44 -21.02 -25.11
CA ASP A 196 3.24 -22.25 -25.21
C ASP A 196 4.14 -22.45 -23.97
N VAL A 197 4.46 -21.38 -23.22
CA VAL A 197 5.27 -21.50 -22.00
C VAL A 197 4.48 -22.03 -20.79
N ILE A 198 3.15 -21.97 -20.84
CA ILE A 198 2.26 -22.49 -19.79
C ILE A 198 1.14 -23.32 -20.43
N PRO A 199 1.41 -24.57 -20.78
CA PRO A 199 0.42 -25.48 -21.37
C PRO A 199 -0.51 -26.02 -20.26
N VAL A 200 -1.45 -25.20 -19.76
CA VAL A 200 -2.43 -25.63 -18.75
C VAL A 200 -3.85 -25.65 -19.32
N ASP A 201 -4.55 -26.75 -19.04
CA ASP A 201 -5.97 -26.90 -19.35
C ASP A 201 -6.88 -26.19 -18.30
N ASP A 202 -6.35 -25.94 -17.08
CA ASP A 202 -7.07 -25.36 -15.97
C ASP A 202 -6.33 -24.11 -15.41
N ILE A 203 -6.77 -22.94 -15.84
CA ILE A 203 -6.20 -21.66 -15.42
C ILE A 203 -6.68 -21.21 -14.02
N ASP A 204 -7.61 -21.92 -13.41
CA ASP A 204 -8.14 -21.59 -12.09
C ASP A 204 -7.21 -22.10 -10.96
N ASP A 205 -6.28 -23.00 -11.27
CA ASP A 205 -5.28 -23.50 -10.32
C ASP A 205 -3.98 -22.70 -10.41
N LEU A 206 -3.81 -21.73 -9.51
CA LEU A 206 -2.61 -20.88 -9.47
C LEU A 206 -1.31 -21.68 -9.25
N ASN A 207 -1.34 -22.83 -8.57
CA ASN A 207 -0.13 -23.66 -8.41
C ASN A 207 0.33 -24.30 -9.71
N LYS A 208 -0.61 -24.62 -10.62
CA LYS A 208 -0.28 -25.09 -11.96
C LYS A 208 0.17 -23.97 -12.87
N LEU A 209 -0.43 -22.76 -12.71
CA LEU A 209 -0.01 -21.58 -13.47
C LEU A 209 1.41 -21.13 -13.12
N TRP A 210 1.80 -21.27 -11.85
CA TRP A 210 3.12 -20.89 -11.34
C TRP A 210 3.90 -22.17 -11.00
N ASP A 211 4.21 -22.97 -12.03
CA ASP A 211 4.94 -24.25 -11.90
C ASP A 211 6.44 -24.00 -11.65
N PHE A 212 6.84 -24.01 -10.38
CA PHE A 212 8.21 -23.72 -9.98
C PHE A 212 9.24 -24.73 -10.53
N PRO A 213 9.02 -26.04 -10.58
CA PRO A 213 9.89 -26.97 -11.28
C PRO A 213 10.17 -26.58 -12.73
N VAL A 214 9.17 -26.15 -13.49
CA VAL A 214 9.35 -25.66 -14.87
C VAL A 214 10.16 -24.35 -14.87
N ILE A 215 9.82 -23.37 -14.01
CA ILE A 215 10.54 -22.11 -13.89
C ILE A 215 12.03 -22.36 -13.55
N GLU A 216 12.30 -23.19 -12.54
CA GLU A 216 13.66 -23.51 -12.08
C GLU A 216 14.51 -24.17 -13.18
N SER A 217 13.90 -24.96 -14.06
CA SER A 217 14.60 -25.60 -15.17
C SER A 217 15.01 -24.62 -16.30
N HIS A 218 14.44 -23.41 -16.34
CA HIS A 218 14.68 -22.40 -17.37
C HIS A 218 15.34 -21.11 -16.85
N LEU A 219 15.90 -21.11 -15.64
CA LEU A 219 16.50 -19.90 -15.03
C LEU A 219 17.69 -19.31 -15.81
N GLN A 220 18.22 -20.02 -16.82
CA GLN A 220 19.30 -19.52 -17.68
C GLN A 220 18.75 -18.82 -18.95
N ASP A 221 17.43 -18.83 -19.16
CA ASP A 221 16.76 -18.17 -20.28
C ASP A 221 15.89 -17.02 -19.76
N ASP A 222 16.48 -15.83 -19.70
CA ASP A 222 15.82 -14.64 -19.18
C ASP A 222 14.53 -14.31 -19.93
N GLN A 223 14.51 -14.48 -21.28
CA GLN A 223 13.32 -14.17 -22.06
C GLN A 223 12.18 -15.16 -21.76
N TYR A 224 12.50 -16.45 -21.67
CA TYR A 224 11.51 -17.47 -21.28
C TYR A 224 10.89 -17.14 -19.90
N ILE A 225 11.71 -16.73 -18.94
CA ILE A 225 11.23 -16.37 -17.60
C ILE A 225 10.33 -15.13 -17.65
N MET A 226 10.69 -14.10 -18.43
CA MET A 226 9.86 -12.91 -18.57
C MET A 226 8.51 -13.23 -19.23
N ASP A 227 8.51 -14.02 -20.30
CA ASP A 227 7.29 -14.46 -20.98
C ASP A 227 6.43 -15.35 -20.07
N TYR A 228 7.08 -16.21 -19.26
CA TYR A 228 6.39 -17.03 -18.28
C TYR A 228 5.65 -16.15 -17.25
N ILE A 229 6.35 -15.18 -16.66
CA ILE A 229 5.77 -14.24 -15.68
C ILE A 229 4.61 -13.46 -16.31
N SER A 230 4.79 -12.94 -17.52
CA SER A 230 3.76 -12.18 -18.24
C SER A 230 2.52 -13.03 -18.49
N THR A 231 2.71 -14.25 -18.98
CA THR A 231 1.63 -15.19 -19.30
C THR A 231 0.89 -15.66 -18.04
N ALA A 232 1.63 -16.10 -17.01
CA ALA A 232 1.04 -16.53 -15.73
C ALA A 232 0.26 -15.41 -15.05
N HIS A 233 0.80 -14.19 -15.10
CA HIS A 233 0.11 -13.02 -14.54
C HIS A 233 -1.20 -12.74 -15.27
N ARG A 234 -1.21 -12.80 -16.61
CA ARG A 234 -2.42 -12.60 -17.43
C ARG A 234 -3.50 -13.64 -17.13
N TYR A 235 -3.14 -14.90 -16.96
CA TYR A 235 -4.11 -15.92 -16.54
C TYR A 235 -4.61 -15.67 -15.11
N THR A 236 -3.73 -15.24 -14.20
CA THR A 236 -4.11 -14.86 -12.84
C THR A 236 -5.13 -13.71 -12.85
N GLU A 237 -4.96 -12.69 -13.69
CA GLU A 237 -5.94 -11.59 -13.87
C GLU A 237 -7.33 -12.13 -14.26
N GLN A 238 -7.38 -13.08 -15.19
CA GLN A 238 -8.65 -13.70 -15.65
C GLN A 238 -9.30 -14.51 -14.52
N THR A 239 -8.51 -15.30 -13.78
CA THR A 239 -8.99 -16.10 -12.63
C THR A 239 -9.59 -15.19 -11.54
N TYR A 240 -8.92 -14.07 -11.23
CA TYR A 240 -9.41 -13.10 -10.26
C TYR A 240 -10.72 -12.45 -10.75
N LEU A 241 -10.77 -11.99 -11.99
CA LEU A 241 -11.98 -11.39 -12.53
C LEU A 241 -13.16 -12.37 -12.54
N LYS A 242 -12.93 -13.65 -12.91
CA LYS A 242 -13.93 -14.72 -12.83
C LYS A 242 -14.45 -14.89 -11.40
N HIS A 243 -13.54 -14.90 -10.42
CA HIS A 243 -13.91 -15.05 -9.01
C HIS A 243 -14.75 -13.87 -8.52
N PHE A 244 -14.37 -12.62 -8.85
CA PHE A 244 -15.17 -11.44 -8.48
C PHE A 244 -16.57 -11.51 -9.07
N ARG A 245 -16.69 -11.78 -10.38
CA ARG A 245 -17.96 -11.88 -11.10
C ARG A 245 -18.93 -12.93 -10.54
N LYS A 246 -18.41 -13.99 -9.91
CA LYS A 246 -19.22 -15.03 -9.28
C LYS A 246 -20.08 -14.50 -8.14
N HIS A 247 -19.63 -13.47 -7.42
CA HIS A 247 -20.25 -13.03 -6.18
C HIS A 247 -20.90 -11.64 -6.27
N ILE A 248 -20.56 -10.83 -7.28
CA ILE A 248 -21.03 -9.46 -7.45
C ILE A 248 -22.44 -9.44 -8.01
N LYS A 249 -23.26 -8.51 -7.50
CA LYS A 249 -24.56 -8.11 -8.05
C LYS A 249 -24.46 -6.74 -8.73
N PRO A 250 -25.38 -6.38 -9.64
CA PRO A 250 -25.29 -5.14 -10.41
C PRO A 250 -25.14 -3.86 -9.57
N ASP A 251 -25.80 -3.79 -8.41
CA ASP A 251 -25.84 -2.60 -7.56
C ASP A 251 -24.78 -2.62 -6.44
N ASP A 252 -23.88 -3.61 -6.44
CA ASP A 252 -22.86 -3.70 -5.38
C ASP A 252 -21.81 -2.59 -5.52
N ILE A 253 -21.48 -1.99 -4.38
CA ILE A 253 -20.22 -1.27 -4.20
C ILE A 253 -19.22 -2.33 -3.76
N VAL A 254 -18.19 -2.54 -4.58
CA VAL A 254 -17.24 -3.65 -4.43
C VAL A 254 -15.98 -3.17 -3.73
N GLY A 255 -15.75 -3.62 -2.50
CA GLY A 255 -14.51 -3.41 -1.77
C GLY A 255 -13.47 -4.49 -2.11
N TYR A 256 -12.21 -4.08 -2.20
CA TYR A 256 -11.08 -4.99 -2.37
C TYR A 256 -9.92 -4.60 -1.46
N SER A 257 -9.48 -5.52 -0.61
CA SER A 257 -8.39 -5.33 0.36
C SER A 257 -7.56 -6.61 0.54
N GLY A 258 -6.59 -6.58 1.45
CA GLY A 258 -5.52 -7.56 1.58
C GLY A 258 -4.28 -7.18 0.78
N GLY A 259 -3.13 -7.79 1.06
CA GLY A 259 -1.85 -7.46 0.42
C GLY A 259 -1.87 -7.53 -1.11
N ILE A 260 -2.67 -8.44 -1.69
CA ILE A 260 -2.81 -8.60 -3.14
C ILE A 260 -3.49 -7.38 -3.80
N ALA A 261 -4.30 -6.62 -3.07
CA ALA A 261 -4.89 -5.38 -3.57
C ALA A 261 -3.86 -4.25 -3.85
N GLN A 262 -2.58 -4.48 -3.52
CA GLN A 262 -1.46 -3.65 -3.98
C GLN A 262 -0.99 -3.98 -5.42
N ASN A 263 -1.52 -5.05 -6.04
CA ASN A 263 -1.19 -5.41 -7.43
C ASN A 263 -1.96 -4.51 -8.41
N THR A 264 -1.30 -3.46 -8.87
CA THR A 264 -1.89 -2.41 -9.70
C THR A 264 -2.35 -2.90 -11.08
N ILE A 265 -1.81 -4.00 -11.57
CA ILE A 265 -2.15 -4.61 -12.85
C ILE A 265 -3.49 -5.35 -12.74
N ILE A 266 -3.63 -6.21 -11.73
CA ILE A 266 -4.92 -6.89 -11.44
C ILE A 266 -5.99 -5.83 -11.15
N ASN A 267 -5.65 -4.80 -10.39
CA ASN A 267 -6.57 -3.72 -10.04
C ASN A 267 -7.14 -3.02 -11.29
N LYS A 268 -6.32 -2.79 -12.33
CA LYS A 268 -6.77 -2.19 -13.60
C LYS A 268 -7.79 -3.07 -14.30
N VAL A 269 -7.51 -4.37 -14.42
CA VAL A 269 -8.43 -5.34 -15.05
C VAL A 269 -9.76 -5.42 -14.29
N LEU A 270 -9.68 -5.42 -12.96
CA LEU A 270 -10.89 -5.39 -12.12
C LEU A 270 -11.66 -4.08 -12.29
N LYS A 271 -10.98 -2.91 -12.28
CA LYS A 271 -11.61 -1.60 -12.42
C LYS A 271 -12.33 -1.42 -13.76
N ASP A 272 -11.72 -1.89 -14.84
CA ASP A 272 -12.32 -1.86 -16.18
C ASP A 272 -13.61 -2.67 -16.27
N SER A 273 -13.71 -3.74 -15.48
CA SER A 273 -14.88 -4.64 -15.47
C SER A 273 -15.88 -4.34 -14.36
N ILE A 274 -15.47 -3.61 -13.32
CA ILE A 274 -16.24 -3.35 -12.09
C ILE A 274 -16.14 -1.85 -11.79
N PRO A 275 -16.98 -1.02 -12.38
CA PRO A 275 -16.92 0.44 -12.22
C PRO A 275 -16.95 0.91 -10.76
N ASN A 276 -17.74 0.23 -9.91
CA ASN A 276 -17.91 0.56 -8.48
C ASN A 276 -16.85 -0.11 -7.59
N LEU A 277 -15.69 -0.50 -8.14
CA LEU A 277 -14.57 -1.02 -7.37
C LEU A 277 -13.92 0.06 -6.53
N VAL A 278 -13.71 -0.24 -5.24
CA VAL A 278 -13.08 0.62 -4.24
C VAL A 278 -11.92 -0.14 -3.59
N ILE A 279 -10.74 0.45 -3.59
CA ILE A 279 -9.53 -0.11 -2.97
C ILE A 279 -8.93 0.95 -2.05
N PRO A 280 -8.76 0.69 -0.73
CA PRO A 280 -8.18 1.67 0.17
C PRO A 280 -6.66 1.78 -0.02
N PRO A 281 -6.04 2.95 0.23
CA PRO A 281 -4.58 3.12 0.13
C PRO A 281 -3.82 2.19 1.09
N HIS A 282 -4.42 1.85 2.21
CA HIS A 282 -3.94 0.94 3.26
C HIS A 282 -4.53 -0.48 3.11
N ALA A 283 -4.68 -0.95 1.87
CA ALA A 283 -5.30 -2.26 1.60
C ALA A 283 -4.53 -3.45 2.19
N ASN A 284 -3.21 -3.32 2.41
CA ASN A 284 -2.36 -4.31 3.09
C ASN A 284 -2.55 -4.25 4.63
N ASP A 285 -1.75 -5.01 5.36
CA ASP A 285 -1.83 -5.15 6.83
C ASP A 285 -1.70 -3.83 7.60
N GLN A 286 -1.15 -2.79 6.99
CA GLN A 286 -1.15 -1.44 7.58
C GLN A 286 -2.56 -0.90 7.86
N GLY A 287 -3.60 -1.46 7.24
CA GLY A 287 -5.00 -1.10 7.49
C GLY A 287 -5.69 -1.85 8.62
N LEU A 288 -5.07 -2.86 9.22
CA LEU A 288 -5.75 -3.79 10.12
C LEU A 288 -6.23 -3.14 11.43
N SER A 289 -5.45 -2.25 12.04
CA SER A 289 -5.93 -1.51 13.23
C SER A 289 -7.10 -0.57 12.91
N LEU A 290 -7.16 -0.04 11.67
CA LEU A 290 -8.32 0.75 11.22
C LEU A 290 -9.58 -0.11 11.08
N GLY A 291 -9.44 -1.36 10.60
CA GLY A 291 -10.55 -2.30 10.58
C GLY A 291 -10.97 -2.75 11.98
N ALA A 292 -10.00 -3.01 12.85
CA ALA A 292 -10.26 -3.45 14.22
C ALA A 292 -10.95 -2.36 15.06
N ILE A 293 -10.62 -1.07 14.88
CA ILE A 293 -11.32 0.00 15.59
C ILE A 293 -12.75 0.19 15.07
N GLU A 294 -12.98 -0.04 13.78
CA GLU A 294 -14.35 -0.03 13.21
C GLU A 294 -15.19 -1.18 13.78
N TYR A 295 -14.59 -2.35 14.02
CA TYR A 295 -15.27 -3.43 14.75
C TYR A 295 -15.74 -2.93 16.12
N LEU A 296 -14.86 -2.30 16.93
CA LEU A 296 -15.26 -1.76 18.24
C LEU A 296 -16.36 -0.70 18.12
N ARG A 297 -16.25 0.20 17.15
CA ARG A 297 -17.30 1.18 16.89
C ARG A 297 -18.67 0.52 16.68
N LYS A 298 -18.70 -0.57 15.90
CA LYS A 298 -19.94 -1.33 15.60
C LYS A 298 -20.42 -2.11 16.82
N GLU A 299 -19.52 -2.80 17.51
CA GLU A 299 -19.83 -3.61 18.71
C GLU A 299 -20.49 -2.76 19.79
N TYR A 300 -19.99 -1.52 19.99
CA TYR A 300 -20.53 -0.60 21.01
C TYR A 300 -21.54 0.40 20.46
N ASN A 301 -22.03 0.23 19.23
CA ASN A 301 -23.00 1.12 18.59
C ASN A 301 -22.65 2.61 18.64
N LEU A 302 -21.37 2.94 18.44
CA LEU A 302 -20.91 4.32 18.46
C LEU A 302 -21.20 5.03 17.13
N MET A 303 -21.19 6.36 17.18
CA MET A 303 -21.24 7.20 15.98
C MET A 303 -20.05 6.91 15.06
N LYS A 304 -20.13 7.36 13.81
CA LYS A 304 -19.04 7.24 12.85
C LYS A 304 -17.76 7.85 13.43
N LEU A 305 -16.64 7.15 13.24
CA LEU A 305 -15.33 7.67 13.60
C LEU A 305 -14.94 8.87 12.73
N PRO A 306 -14.18 9.84 13.27
CA PRO A 306 -13.67 10.95 12.49
C PRO A 306 -12.68 10.44 11.42
N LYS A 307 -12.77 10.99 10.21
CA LYS A 307 -11.91 10.64 9.07
C LYS A 307 -11.13 11.83 8.53
N GLU A 308 -11.01 12.86 9.33
CA GLU A 308 -10.32 14.10 8.96
C GLU A 308 -8.89 13.84 8.54
N GLY A 309 -8.46 14.51 7.47
CA GLY A 309 -7.12 14.35 6.93
C GLY A 309 -6.89 13.10 6.06
N PHE A 310 -7.85 12.18 5.92
CA PHE A 310 -7.67 11.02 5.05
C PHE A 310 -7.32 11.41 3.60
N PRO A 311 -6.30 10.80 2.96
CA PRO A 311 -5.46 9.68 3.41
C PRO A 311 -4.21 10.09 4.22
N PHE A 312 -4.04 11.36 4.57
CA PHE A 312 -2.87 11.91 5.28
C PHE A 312 -3.12 11.89 6.81
N MET A 313 -3.18 10.68 7.37
CA MET A 313 -3.54 10.43 8.78
C MET A 313 -2.41 9.79 9.58
N GLN A 314 -1.24 9.54 8.97
CA GLN A 314 -0.11 8.98 9.69
C GLN A 314 0.29 9.95 10.82
N ASP A 315 0.29 9.48 12.05
CA ASP A 315 0.77 10.26 13.20
C ASP A 315 2.30 10.24 13.20
N ASP A 316 2.85 11.12 12.39
CA ASP A 316 4.28 11.33 12.18
C ASP A 316 4.63 12.81 12.44
N GLU A 317 5.90 13.17 12.25
CA GLU A 317 6.33 14.55 12.38
C GLU A 317 5.71 15.41 11.28
N THR A 318 5.00 16.46 11.66
CA THR A 318 4.41 17.43 10.74
C THR A 318 5.26 18.69 10.63
N VAL A 319 5.14 19.36 9.50
CA VAL A 319 5.74 20.68 9.25
C VAL A 319 4.65 21.70 8.90
N PRO A 320 4.86 22.99 9.16
CA PRO A 320 3.94 24.03 8.69
C PRO A 320 3.73 23.93 7.18
N ARG A 321 2.55 24.34 6.70
CA ARG A 321 2.26 24.39 5.27
C ARG A 321 3.25 25.28 4.54
N PRO A 322 3.66 24.93 3.31
CA PRO A 322 4.55 25.76 2.51
C PRO A 322 3.84 27.07 2.10
N SER A 323 4.56 28.16 2.05
CA SER A 323 4.04 29.39 1.46
C SER A 323 3.86 29.27 -0.05
N THR A 324 3.00 30.10 -0.62
CA THR A 324 2.83 30.19 -2.08
C THR A 324 4.17 30.48 -2.79
N LYS A 325 5.07 31.22 -2.13
CA LYS A 325 6.41 31.46 -2.68
C LYS A 325 7.21 30.16 -2.76
N THR A 326 7.27 29.37 -1.69
CA THR A 326 7.98 28.08 -1.66
C THR A 326 7.44 27.12 -2.70
N ILE A 327 6.11 27.09 -2.91
CA ILE A 327 5.48 26.26 -3.94
C ILE A 327 5.93 26.69 -5.34
N LYS A 328 5.97 27.99 -5.65
CA LYS A 328 6.44 28.52 -6.94
C LYS A 328 7.91 28.27 -7.18
N ASP A 329 8.75 28.57 -6.19
CA ASP A 329 10.20 28.30 -6.25
C ASP A 329 10.45 26.79 -6.50
N THR A 330 9.67 25.91 -5.87
CA THR A 330 9.75 24.46 -6.07
C THR A 330 9.34 24.05 -7.49
N ALA A 331 8.27 24.63 -8.03
CA ALA A 331 7.84 24.39 -9.40
C ALA A 331 8.92 24.81 -10.42
N GLU A 332 9.61 25.94 -10.20
CA GLU A 332 10.74 26.37 -11.02
C GLU A 332 11.91 25.38 -10.97
N LEU A 333 12.26 24.87 -9.78
CA LEU A 333 13.33 23.87 -9.62
C LEU A 333 12.99 22.57 -10.35
N LEU A 334 11.73 22.10 -10.25
CA LEU A 334 11.24 20.94 -10.99
C LEU A 334 11.27 21.16 -12.51
N ALA A 335 10.88 22.34 -12.98
CA ALA A 335 10.95 22.70 -14.40
C ALA A 335 12.40 22.76 -14.93
N GLN A 336 13.37 23.09 -14.07
CA GLN A 336 14.80 23.05 -14.36
C GLN A 336 15.40 21.64 -14.34
N GLY A 337 14.63 20.61 -14.05
CA GLY A 337 15.08 19.20 -14.02
C GLY A 337 15.65 18.74 -12.70
N LYS A 338 15.47 19.50 -11.60
CA LYS A 338 15.92 19.08 -10.27
C LYS A 338 15.10 17.95 -9.72
N ILE A 339 15.74 17.03 -9.01
CA ILE A 339 15.10 15.98 -8.21
C ILE A 339 14.78 16.57 -6.84
N VAL A 340 13.49 16.66 -6.52
CA VAL A 340 13.00 17.34 -5.31
C VAL A 340 12.41 16.35 -4.33
N GLY A 341 12.95 16.27 -3.10
CA GLY A 341 12.27 15.67 -1.96
C GLY A 341 11.21 16.67 -1.43
N TRP A 342 9.97 16.22 -1.37
CA TRP A 342 8.84 17.03 -0.93
C TRP A 342 8.21 16.41 0.32
N TYR A 343 8.37 17.08 1.47
CA TYR A 343 7.89 16.66 2.78
C TYR A 343 6.96 17.73 3.36
N GLN A 344 5.65 17.41 3.45
CA GLN A 344 4.61 18.36 3.85
C GLN A 344 3.59 17.69 4.79
N GLY A 345 2.98 18.46 5.67
CA GLY A 345 1.88 18.04 6.54
C GLY A 345 2.07 16.67 7.22
N HIS A 346 0.98 15.94 7.42
CA HIS A 346 1.00 14.54 7.84
C HIS A 346 1.32 13.60 6.67
N GLY A 347 1.98 12.48 6.96
CA GLY A 347 2.21 11.43 5.98
C GLY A 347 0.93 10.71 5.57
N GLU A 348 0.94 10.20 4.35
CA GLU A 348 -0.10 9.32 3.82
C GLU A 348 -0.09 7.96 4.48
N ILE A 349 -1.27 7.34 4.68
CA ILE A 349 -1.38 5.95 5.12
C ILE A 349 -1.21 4.99 3.93
N GLY A 350 -0.63 3.81 4.21
CA GLY A 350 -0.32 2.83 3.17
C GLY A 350 1.06 3.02 2.52
N PRO A 351 1.45 2.12 1.58
CA PRO A 351 2.82 2.03 1.08
C PRO A 351 3.12 2.98 -0.11
N ARG A 352 2.18 3.81 -0.54
CA ARG A 352 2.33 4.68 -1.72
C ARG A 352 2.54 6.13 -1.29
N ALA A 353 3.43 6.85 -1.99
CA ALA A 353 3.55 8.30 -1.84
C ALA A 353 2.46 9.00 -2.65
N LEU A 354 1.71 9.85 -1.97
CA LEU A 354 0.53 10.54 -2.53
C LEU A 354 0.69 12.07 -2.57
N GLY A 355 1.90 12.57 -2.33
CA GLY A 355 2.21 14.00 -2.44
C GLY A 355 2.67 14.67 -1.13
N ASN A 356 2.64 13.98 0.03
CA ASN A 356 3.15 14.55 1.28
C ASN A 356 4.55 14.01 1.66
N ARG A 357 4.89 12.81 1.21
CA ARG A 357 6.21 12.18 1.43
C ARG A 357 6.73 11.65 0.08
N SER A 358 7.07 12.58 -0.83
CA SER A 358 7.34 12.27 -2.23
C SER A 358 8.73 12.71 -2.68
N ILE A 359 9.33 11.95 -3.60
CA ILE A 359 10.39 12.42 -4.48
C ILE A 359 9.72 12.75 -5.81
N LEU A 360 9.91 13.97 -6.26
CA LEU A 360 9.30 14.53 -7.46
C LEU A 360 10.38 14.90 -8.49
N MET A 361 10.04 14.72 -9.77
CA MET A 361 10.89 15.15 -10.88
C MET A 361 10.01 15.46 -12.10
N ASN A 362 10.51 16.26 -13.03
CA ASN A 362 9.83 16.42 -14.32
C ASN A 362 9.81 15.09 -15.10
N PRO A 363 8.79 14.85 -15.94
CA PRO A 363 8.62 13.57 -16.64
C PRO A 363 9.31 13.54 -18.02
N PHE A 364 10.11 14.54 -18.39
CA PHE A 364 10.58 14.69 -19.77
C PHE A 364 11.97 14.11 -20.05
N ASP A 365 12.84 14.04 -19.03
CA ASP A 365 14.22 13.61 -19.20
C ASP A 365 14.31 12.09 -19.38
N PRO A 366 14.76 11.57 -20.54
CA PRO A 366 14.88 10.13 -20.77
C PRO A 366 15.77 9.40 -19.75
N GLN A 367 16.74 10.10 -19.14
CA GLN A 367 17.63 9.53 -18.12
C GLN A 367 17.07 9.64 -16.70
N GLY A 368 15.94 10.31 -16.50
CA GLY A 368 15.38 10.62 -15.20
C GLY A 368 15.08 9.37 -14.37
N LYS A 369 14.57 8.30 -15.01
CA LYS A 369 14.35 7.00 -14.34
C LYS A 369 15.65 6.41 -13.78
N ASP A 370 16.70 6.39 -14.59
CA ASP A 370 17.99 5.84 -14.22
C ASP A 370 18.67 6.68 -13.14
N TRP A 371 18.57 8.00 -13.24
CA TRP A 371 19.11 8.90 -12.23
C TRP A 371 18.46 8.68 -10.87
N ILE A 372 17.13 8.64 -10.78
CA ILE A 372 16.46 8.41 -9.51
C ILE A 372 16.77 7.00 -8.97
N ASN A 373 16.75 5.96 -9.81
CA ASN A 373 17.05 4.60 -9.37
C ASN A 373 18.50 4.46 -8.87
N ASN A 374 19.48 5.00 -9.58
CA ASN A 374 20.88 4.82 -9.27
C ASN A 374 21.40 5.80 -8.22
N LYS A 375 20.93 7.07 -8.23
CA LYS A 375 21.49 8.15 -7.42
C LYS A 375 20.73 8.43 -6.13
N VAL A 376 19.45 8.08 -6.08
CA VAL A 376 18.59 8.37 -4.92
C VAL A 376 18.02 7.12 -4.30
N LYS A 377 17.44 6.21 -5.11
CA LYS A 377 16.75 5.03 -4.59
C LYS A 377 17.67 3.83 -4.38
N HIS A 378 18.79 3.74 -5.08
CA HIS A 378 19.74 2.61 -5.06
C HIS A 378 19.00 1.26 -5.17
N ARG A 379 18.21 1.10 -6.25
CA ARG A 379 17.38 -0.07 -6.47
C ARG A 379 17.43 -0.56 -7.92
N GLU A 380 16.80 -1.67 -8.19
CA GLU A 380 16.80 -2.33 -9.49
C GLU A 380 16.30 -1.39 -10.60
N PRO A 381 16.99 -1.29 -11.75
CA PRO A 381 16.67 -0.33 -12.82
C PRO A 381 15.34 -0.62 -13.53
N TYR A 382 14.87 -1.86 -13.53
CA TYR A 382 13.59 -2.23 -14.13
C TYR A 382 12.38 -1.72 -13.36
N ARG A 383 12.53 -1.32 -12.10
CA ARG A 383 11.40 -0.86 -11.27
C ARG A 383 10.84 0.46 -11.80
N PRO A 384 9.50 0.50 -12.06
CA PRO A 384 8.86 1.69 -12.61
C PRO A 384 8.64 2.76 -11.53
N PHE A 385 8.37 3.99 -12.01
CA PHE A 385 7.85 5.08 -11.21
C PHE A 385 6.38 5.33 -11.53
N GLY A 386 5.68 6.06 -10.66
CA GLY A 386 4.35 6.56 -10.90
C GLY A 386 4.37 8.02 -11.33
N ALA A 387 3.21 8.51 -11.76
CA ALA A 387 2.98 9.90 -12.07
C ALA A 387 1.88 10.50 -11.20
N SER A 388 2.08 11.72 -10.74
CA SER A 388 0.99 12.57 -10.25
C SER A 388 0.55 13.53 -11.35
N VAL A 389 -0.77 13.68 -11.52
CA VAL A 389 -1.38 14.50 -12.56
C VAL A 389 -2.62 15.21 -11.99
N LEU A 390 -2.90 16.45 -12.44
CA LEU A 390 -4.15 17.12 -12.09
C LEU A 390 -5.36 16.27 -12.54
N GLU A 391 -6.30 16.00 -11.62
CA GLU A 391 -7.41 15.05 -11.83
C GLU A 391 -8.26 15.41 -13.04
N GLU A 392 -8.60 16.69 -13.20
CA GLU A 392 -9.40 17.21 -14.30
C GLU A 392 -8.70 17.13 -15.68
N LYS A 393 -7.40 16.81 -15.70
CA LYS A 393 -6.59 16.72 -16.93
C LYS A 393 -6.08 15.31 -17.23
N VAL A 394 -6.37 14.32 -16.39
CA VAL A 394 -5.82 12.97 -16.50
C VAL A 394 -6.09 12.33 -17.86
N SER A 395 -7.30 12.49 -18.40
CA SER A 395 -7.72 11.89 -19.68
C SER A 395 -7.00 12.48 -20.91
N ARG A 396 -6.30 13.61 -20.76
CA ARG A 396 -5.49 14.21 -21.83
C ARG A 396 -4.17 13.46 -22.05
N TYR A 397 -3.68 12.78 -21.04
CA TYR A 397 -2.34 12.18 -21.03
C TYR A 397 -2.34 10.66 -20.84
N PHE A 398 -3.42 10.14 -20.25
CA PHE A 398 -3.54 8.74 -19.92
C PHE A 398 -4.87 8.18 -20.39
N TYR A 399 -4.89 6.90 -20.75
CA TYR A 399 -6.12 6.19 -21.06
C TYR A 399 -6.93 5.91 -19.79
N TRP A 400 -7.32 6.99 -19.13
CA TRP A 400 -8.01 6.97 -17.82
C TRP A 400 -9.02 8.12 -17.72
N ASN A 401 -10.10 7.86 -17.01
CA ASN A 401 -11.12 8.87 -16.73
C ASN A 401 -11.56 8.80 -15.25
N GLY A 402 -11.66 9.96 -14.60
CA GLY A 402 -12.05 10.10 -13.21
C GLY A 402 -10.90 9.89 -12.20
N PRO A 403 -11.22 9.82 -10.90
CA PRO A 403 -10.23 9.82 -9.84
C PRO A 403 -9.43 8.50 -9.75
N SER A 404 -8.15 8.63 -9.47
CA SER A 404 -7.21 7.58 -9.05
C SER A 404 -6.28 8.13 -7.97
N PRO A 405 -6.79 8.52 -6.79
CA PRO A 405 -6.04 9.30 -5.82
C PRO A 405 -4.99 8.50 -5.05
N TYR A 406 -4.98 7.16 -5.12
CA TYR A 406 -4.16 6.31 -4.25
C TYR A 406 -3.04 5.55 -4.95
N MET A 407 -2.75 5.88 -6.22
CA MET A 407 -1.68 5.25 -7.00
C MET A 407 -1.80 3.70 -7.06
N LEU A 408 -3.04 3.18 -7.17
CA LEU A 408 -3.37 1.75 -7.14
C LEU A 408 -3.74 1.16 -8.50
N TYR A 409 -3.66 1.95 -9.58
CA TYR A 409 -3.96 1.52 -10.93
C TYR A 409 -2.84 1.87 -11.91
N VAL A 410 -2.59 1.00 -12.88
CA VAL A 410 -1.79 1.29 -14.07
C VAL A 410 -2.73 1.61 -15.23
N THR A 411 -2.26 2.39 -16.18
CA THR A 411 -2.99 2.70 -17.41
C THR A 411 -2.02 3.08 -18.53
N ASP A 412 -2.46 2.97 -19.78
CA ASP A 412 -1.64 3.35 -20.92
C ASP A 412 -1.37 4.86 -20.94
N VAL A 413 -0.13 5.21 -21.28
CA VAL A 413 0.28 6.58 -21.55
C VAL A 413 -0.04 6.90 -23.01
N LEU A 414 -0.76 7.99 -23.29
CA LEU A 414 -1.19 8.34 -24.66
C LEU A 414 0.00 8.73 -25.56
N GLU A 415 1.03 9.37 -24.99
CA GLU A 415 2.24 9.77 -25.68
C GLU A 415 3.48 9.30 -24.90
N PRO A 416 3.78 7.99 -24.91
CA PRO A 416 4.82 7.39 -24.07
C PRO A 416 6.22 7.98 -24.32
N GLU A 417 6.52 8.36 -25.56
CA GLU A 417 7.79 8.99 -25.96
C GLU A 417 8.00 10.39 -25.36
N SER A 418 6.90 11.06 -24.99
CA SER A 418 6.95 12.38 -24.35
C SER A 418 7.26 12.33 -22.87
N PHE A 419 7.04 11.16 -22.22
CA PHE A 419 7.15 10.99 -20.76
C PHE A 419 7.98 9.76 -20.37
N PRO A 420 9.22 9.62 -20.84
CA PRO A 420 10.03 8.41 -20.66
C PRO A 420 10.22 7.96 -19.20
N PRO A 421 10.47 8.88 -18.20
CA PRO A 421 10.73 8.46 -16.82
C PRO A 421 9.56 7.80 -16.11
N ILE A 422 8.33 8.09 -16.54
CA ILE A 422 7.11 7.52 -15.93
C ILE A 422 6.49 6.41 -16.76
N THR A 423 6.95 6.19 -17.98
CA THR A 423 6.45 5.14 -18.88
C THR A 423 7.20 3.84 -18.61
N HIS A 424 6.46 2.78 -18.32
CA HIS A 424 6.98 1.44 -18.12
C HIS A 424 7.35 0.80 -19.47
N ALA A 425 8.05 -0.34 -19.44
CA ALA A 425 8.46 -1.04 -20.65
C ALA A 425 7.29 -1.48 -21.55
N ASP A 426 6.12 -1.70 -20.95
CA ASP A 426 4.87 -2.06 -21.63
C ASP A 426 4.00 -0.84 -22.04
N GLY A 427 4.52 0.39 -21.99
CA GLY A 427 3.80 1.62 -22.35
C GLY A 427 2.84 2.13 -21.29
N THR A 428 2.74 1.46 -20.13
CA THR A 428 1.84 1.85 -19.04
C THR A 428 2.51 2.80 -18.03
N CYS A 429 1.69 3.44 -17.21
CA CYS A 429 2.11 4.22 -16.04
C CYS A 429 1.18 3.96 -14.86
N ARG A 430 1.72 3.96 -13.64
CA ARG A 430 0.92 3.97 -12.43
C ARG A 430 0.57 5.40 -12.05
N ILE A 431 -0.72 5.73 -12.03
CA ILE A 431 -1.20 7.10 -11.88
C ILE A 431 -1.72 7.42 -10.47
N ASN A 432 -1.49 8.66 -10.07
CA ASN A 432 -2.07 9.33 -8.91
C ASN A 432 -2.72 10.64 -9.38
N THR A 433 -4.06 10.71 -9.36
CA THR A 433 -4.76 11.96 -9.65
C THR A 433 -4.77 12.85 -8.41
N VAL A 434 -4.51 14.13 -8.60
CA VAL A 434 -4.45 15.14 -7.55
C VAL A 434 -5.61 16.12 -7.75
N SER A 435 -6.52 16.18 -6.78
CA SER A 435 -7.67 17.10 -6.78
C SER A 435 -7.40 18.34 -5.92
N GLU A 436 -8.27 19.33 -6.00
CA GLU A 436 -8.20 20.54 -5.19
C GLU A 436 -8.19 20.29 -3.67
N GLU A 437 -8.70 19.12 -3.22
CA GLU A 437 -8.67 18.74 -1.82
C GLU A 437 -7.24 18.57 -1.25
N GLN A 438 -6.25 18.32 -2.12
CA GLN A 438 -4.84 18.20 -1.77
C GLN A 438 -4.08 19.55 -1.87
N GLU A 439 -4.74 20.63 -1.66
CA GLU A 439 -4.39 22.04 -1.69
C GLU A 439 -2.94 22.38 -2.13
N ASP A 440 -1.93 22.11 -1.29
CA ASP A 440 -0.53 22.49 -1.54
C ASP A 440 0.08 21.70 -2.72
N TYR A 441 -0.22 20.42 -2.82
CA TYR A 441 0.29 19.58 -3.90
C TYR A 441 -0.44 19.85 -5.23
N TYR A 442 -1.73 20.13 -5.16
CA TYR A 442 -2.51 20.59 -6.31
C TYR A 442 -1.96 21.94 -6.84
N MET A 443 -1.70 22.90 -5.96
CA MET A 443 -1.10 24.17 -6.32
C MET A 443 0.29 24.00 -6.92
N LEU A 444 1.11 23.08 -6.40
CA LEU A 444 2.44 22.79 -6.99
C LEU A 444 2.32 22.31 -8.44
N LEU A 445 1.40 21.38 -8.72
CA LEU A 445 1.15 20.92 -10.09
C LEU A 445 0.62 22.01 -10.99
N GLN A 446 -0.24 22.92 -10.51
CA GLN A 446 -0.71 24.08 -11.27
C GLN A 446 0.41 25.06 -11.60
N GLU A 447 1.28 25.40 -10.62
CA GLU A 447 2.41 26.30 -10.87
C GLU A 447 3.42 25.66 -11.83
N TYR A 448 3.64 24.34 -11.70
CA TYR A 448 4.49 23.59 -12.64
C TYR A 448 3.90 23.58 -14.06
N GLU A 449 2.58 23.40 -14.21
CA GLU A 449 1.92 23.48 -15.52
C GLU A 449 2.07 24.83 -16.19
N LYS A 450 2.01 25.93 -15.44
CA LYS A 450 2.21 27.29 -16.01
C LYS A 450 3.59 27.46 -16.64
N LEU A 451 4.60 26.75 -16.12
CA LEU A 451 5.97 26.80 -16.60
C LEU A 451 6.23 25.84 -17.79
N THR A 452 5.59 24.68 -17.78
CA THR A 452 5.92 23.58 -18.71
C THR A 452 4.82 23.27 -19.73
N GLY A 453 3.60 23.71 -19.47
CA GLY A 453 2.40 23.32 -20.24
C GLY A 453 1.85 21.94 -19.90
N VAL A 454 2.46 21.19 -18.95
CA VAL A 454 2.11 19.82 -18.62
C VAL A 454 1.95 19.66 -17.10
N PRO A 455 0.78 19.26 -16.59
CA PRO A 455 0.51 19.10 -15.16
C PRO A 455 0.87 17.71 -14.65
N ILE A 456 2.05 17.21 -14.98
CA ILE A 456 2.51 15.85 -14.62
C ILE A 456 3.86 15.94 -13.95
N LEU A 457 4.00 15.26 -12.82
CA LEU A 457 5.28 15.02 -12.17
C LEU A 457 5.50 13.52 -11.97
N LEU A 458 6.72 13.04 -12.19
CA LEU A 458 7.14 11.76 -11.66
C LEU A 458 6.98 11.82 -10.14
N ASN A 459 6.33 10.82 -9.54
CA ASN A 459 6.13 10.70 -8.10
C ASN A 459 6.57 9.32 -7.60
N THR A 460 7.46 9.31 -6.61
CA THR A 460 7.86 8.13 -5.86
C THR A 460 8.05 8.45 -4.38
N SER A 461 8.06 7.42 -3.54
CA SER A 461 8.18 7.57 -2.08
C SER A 461 9.49 8.24 -1.64
N LEU A 462 9.39 9.11 -0.63
CA LEU A 462 10.53 9.82 -0.03
C LEU A 462 11.28 8.87 0.90
N ASN A 463 12.14 8.04 0.31
CA ASN A 463 12.99 7.07 1.00
C ASN A 463 14.10 6.56 0.08
N ASN A 464 15.14 6.00 0.67
CA ASN A 464 16.10 5.15 -0.02
C ASN A 464 15.49 3.75 -0.29
N GLY A 465 16.07 2.97 -1.20
CA GLY A 465 15.69 1.58 -1.42
C GLY A 465 15.81 0.74 -0.14
N GLY A 466 14.81 -0.10 0.12
CA GLY A 466 14.79 -0.95 1.32
C GLY A 466 14.32 -0.29 2.62
N LYS A 467 14.22 1.04 2.69
CA LYS A 467 13.63 1.76 3.82
C LYS A 467 12.14 2.06 3.57
N PRO A 468 11.32 2.23 4.62
CA PRO A 468 9.96 2.75 4.50
C PRO A 468 9.96 4.24 4.13
N ILE A 469 8.79 4.78 3.85
CA ILE A 469 8.59 6.23 3.61
C ILE A 469 9.04 7.01 4.86
N ALA A 470 9.69 8.15 4.66
CA ALA A 470 10.14 9.02 5.75
C ALA A 470 8.97 9.41 6.68
N GLY A 471 9.12 9.12 7.97
CA GLY A 471 8.14 9.49 9.00
C GLY A 471 8.50 10.82 9.67
N ARG A 472 9.79 11.18 9.71
CA ARG A 472 10.29 12.39 10.37
C ARG A 472 11.14 13.22 9.40
N VAL A 473 11.27 14.50 9.72
CA VAL A 473 12.14 15.41 8.95
C VAL A 473 13.60 14.92 8.94
N CYS A 474 14.08 14.33 10.05
CA CYS A 474 15.43 13.76 10.09
C CYS A 474 15.62 12.61 9.10
N ASP A 475 14.60 11.79 8.82
CA ASP A 475 14.66 10.71 7.84
C ASP A 475 14.79 11.29 6.41
N ALA A 476 14.06 12.37 6.12
CA ALA A 476 14.18 13.10 4.87
C ALA A 476 15.54 13.81 4.71
N LEU A 477 16.08 14.37 5.80
CA LEU A 477 17.42 14.97 5.84
C LEU A 477 18.51 13.90 5.65
N GLU A 478 18.38 12.71 6.26
CA GLU A 478 19.30 11.60 6.01
C GLU A 478 19.34 11.26 4.52
N LEU A 479 18.16 11.08 3.89
CA LEU A 479 18.08 10.84 2.45
C LEU A 479 18.77 11.94 1.64
N TYR A 480 18.51 13.21 1.96
CA TYR A 480 19.12 14.35 1.28
C TYR A 480 20.64 14.36 1.39
N TYR A 481 21.19 14.09 2.57
CA TYR A 481 22.65 14.13 2.77
C TYR A 481 23.40 12.89 2.27
N THR A 482 22.72 11.73 2.21
CA THR A 482 23.36 10.45 1.84
C THR A 482 23.15 10.03 0.39
N THR A 483 22.33 10.75 -0.39
CA THR A 483 22.05 10.46 -1.80
C THR A 483 22.26 11.69 -2.67
N ASP A 484 22.12 11.58 -3.98
CA ASP A 484 22.20 12.71 -4.91
C ASP A 484 20.86 13.42 -5.11
N LEU A 485 19.98 13.43 -4.13
CA LEU A 485 18.77 14.26 -4.12
C LEU A 485 19.16 15.74 -4.19
N ASP A 486 18.77 16.46 -5.24
CA ASP A 486 19.21 17.86 -5.48
C ASP A 486 18.65 18.84 -4.45
N VAL A 487 17.36 18.67 -4.13
CA VAL A 487 16.60 19.61 -3.30
C VAL A 487 15.77 18.85 -2.28
N LEU A 488 15.70 19.38 -1.05
CA LEU A 488 14.72 18.96 -0.04
C LEU A 488 13.89 20.17 0.38
N VAL A 489 12.57 20.07 0.21
CA VAL A 489 11.59 21.05 0.68
C VAL A 489 10.78 20.42 1.82
N HIS A 490 10.83 21.05 3.02
CA HIS A 490 10.02 20.66 4.16
C HIS A 490 9.40 21.91 4.81
N GLY A 491 8.07 22.01 4.77
CA GLY A 491 7.39 23.28 5.06
C GLY A 491 7.90 24.39 4.15
N ASP A 492 8.24 25.53 4.73
CA ASP A 492 8.86 26.66 4.01
C ASP A 492 10.39 26.58 3.88
N THR A 493 11.00 25.53 4.42
CA THR A 493 12.46 25.37 4.35
C THR A 493 12.86 24.66 3.07
N THR A 494 13.71 25.26 2.27
CA THR A 494 14.29 24.67 1.07
C THR A 494 15.80 24.51 1.24
N LYS A 495 16.30 23.30 1.06
CA LYS A 495 17.73 22.97 1.00
C LYS A 495 18.09 22.58 -0.41
N ILE A 496 19.11 23.23 -0.97
CA ILE A 496 19.60 22.98 -2.35
C ILE A 496 21.06 22.57 -2.26
N LYS A 497 21.45 21.46 -2.90
CA LYS A 497 22.84 21.10 -3.05
C LYS A 497 23.52 22.09 -4.01
N THR A 498 24.59 22.71 -3.52
CA THR A 498 25.53 23.41 -4.40
C THR A 498 26.37 22.36 -5.11
N SER A 499 26.34 22.37 -6.44
CA SER A 499 27.22 21.58 -7.32
C SER A 499 28.69 21.82 -7.03
#